data_06b6be86b111016dd17d68a0cf7c03a7
#
_entry.id   06b6be86b111016dd17d68a0cf7c03a7
#
_cell.length_a   1.000
_cell.length_b   1.000
_cell.length_c   1.000
_cell.angle_alpha   90.00
_cell.angle_beta   90.00
_cell.angle_gamma   90.00
#
_symmetry.space_group_name_H-M   'P 1'
#
loop_
_entity.id
_entity.type
_entity.pdbx_description
1 polymer ?
#
loop_
_entity_poly.entity_id
_entity_poly.type
_entity_poly.pdbx_seq_one_letter_code
_entity_poly.pdbx_strand_id
1 'polypeptide(L)'
;KDLEKEFGLTLFKRKNNVLTLTQHGKYLYDLSMPLIQEYNNVNERMNDYINKHSTLNLGIPPMLGTFLFPPIFNVFANENPGFQFKIKEYGSFANKKAVLDGEIDIAFTVTNECEVGDELEYIKIGETSLIFAVNKNNPLASKKVISANDIKNTPLILMKEDSLQYQIITSLFKEQNITPNILLTSNQFYIIKELLQSSDNNCGAFIFKQLIKDGENIIGIQFEKELKLDVLICYKKDAKLLSTTKRFIEFIKNNI
;
A
#
# COMPACT_ATOMS: atom_id res chain seq x y z
N LYS A 1 18.93 15.65 -25.37
CA LYS A 1 19.44 16.08 -26.72
C LYS A 1 20.29 15.00 -27.36
N ASP A 2 21.20 14.34 -26.63
CA ASP A 2 22.09 13.33 -27.22
C ASP A 2 21.30 12.08 -27.66
N LEU A 3 20.41 11.56 -26.84
CA LEU A 3 19.50 10.49 -27.24
C LEU A 3 18.58 10.88 -28.39
N GLU A 4 18.11 12.13 -28.47
CA GLU A 4 17.29 12.60 -29.57
C GLU A 4 18.07 12.64 -30.90
N LYS A 5 19.36 12.97 -30.80
CA LYS A 5 20.27 12.91 -31.97
C LYS A 5 20.56 11.47 -32.40
N GLU A 6 20.81 10.60 -31.43
CA GLU A 6 21.14 9.18 -31.67
C GLU A 6 19.99 8.45 -32.35
N PHE A 7 18.76 8.62 -31.86
CA PHE A 7 17.57 7.97 -32.41
C PHE A 7 16.92 8.73 -33.57
N GLY A 8 17.34 9.97 -33.84
CA GLY A 8 16.72 10.83 -34.84
C GLY A 8 15.25 11.19 -34.54
N LEU A 9 14.86 11.14 -33.27
CA LEU A 9 13.50 11.31 -32.80
C LEU A 9 13.42 12.42 -31.75
N THR A 10 12.33 13.20 -31.77
CA THR A 10 12.03 14.14 -30.69
C THR A 10 11.39 13.38 -29.51
N LEU A 11 12.05 13.35 -28.36
CA LEU A 11 11.60 12.66 -27.15
C LEU A 11 10.88 13.57 -26.18
N PHE A 12 11.21 14.87 -26.20
CA PHE A 12 10.63 15.88 -25.30
C PHE A 12 10.00 17.02 -26.09
N LYS A 13 8.88 17.53 -25.60
CA LYS A 13 8.27 18.76 -26.06
C LYS A 13 8.16 19.76 -24.92
N ARG A 14 8.36 21.03 -25.24
CA ARG A 14 8.22 22.13 -24.29
C ARG A 14 6.97 22.95 -24.64
N LYS A 15 6.05 23.08 -23.69
CA LYS A 15 4.88 23.92 -23.81
C LYS A 15 4.73 24.72 -22.51
N ASN A 16 4.60 26.05 -22.59
CA ASN A 16 4.44 26.94 -21.44
C ASN A 16 5.51 26.70 -20.33
N ASN A 17 6.77 26.60 -20.69
CA ASN A 17 7.89 26.27 -19.79
C ASN A 17 7.80 24.90 -19.08
N VAL A 18 6.88 24.04 -19.43
CA VAL A 18 6.77 22.68 -18.92
C VAL A 18 7.36 21.71 -19.95
N LEU A 19 8.28 20.86 -19.50
CA LEU A 19 8.86 19.78 -20.28
C LEU A 19 8.00 18.54 -20.16
N THR A 20 7.51 17.99 -21.28
CA THR A 20 6.71 16.77 -21.31
C THR A 20 7.27 15.79 -22.35
N LEU A 21 7.06 14.50 -22.13
CA LEU A 21 7.43 13.47 -23.10
C LEU A 21 6.55 13.54 -24.35
N THR A 22 7.14 13.26 -25.50
CA THR A 22 6.39 12.90 -26.72
C THR A 22 5.93 11.44 -26.62
N GLN A 23 5.19 10.96 -27.62
CA GLN A 23 4.85 9.54 -27.74
C GLN A 23 6.11 8.67 -27.84
N HIS A 24 7.09 9.09 -28.66
CA HIS A 24 8.40 8.41 -28.76
C HIS A 24 9.19 8.48 -27.45
N GLY A 25 9.13 9.62 -26.75
CA GLY A 25 9.75 9.76 -25.44
C GLY A 25 9.16 8.85 -24.40
N LYS A 26 7.82 8.71 -24.40
CA LYS A 26 7.15 7.77 -23.49
C LYS A 26 7.51 6.33 -23.80
N TYR A 27 7.52 5.94 -25.07
CA TYR A 27 7.91 4.59 -25.48
C TYR A 27 9.34 4.25 -25.07
N LEU A 28 10.30 5.18 -25.29
CA LEU A 28 11.68 4.99 -24.83
C LEU A 28 11.77 4.93 -23.31
N TYR A 29 11.01 5.75 -22.59
CA TYR A 29 10.95 5.73 -21.13
C TYR A 29 10.49 4.35 -20.63
N ASP A 30 9.38 3.83 -21.16
CA ASP A 30 8.82 2.54 -20.74
C ASP A 30 9.81 1.38 -21.03
N LEU A 31 10.54 1.42 -22.14
CA LEU A 31 11.58 0.45 -22.46
C LEU A 31 12.85 0.59 -21.60
N SER A 32 13.18 1.81 -21.19
CA SER A 32 14.42 2.08 -20.45
C SER A 32 14.29 1.81 -18.97
N MET A 33 13.09 1.95 -18.40
CA MET A 33 12.87 1.79 -16.96
C MET A 33 13.32 0.41 -16.43
N PRO A 34 12.97 -0.72 -17.08
CA PRO A 34 13.45 -2.03 -16.63
C PRO A 34 14.98 -2.16 -16.64
N LEU A 35 15.66 -1.57 -17.64
CA LEU A 35 17.13 -1.59 -17.72
C LEU A 35 17.78 -0.79 -16.60
N ILE A 36 17.25 0.41 -16.32
CA ILE A 36 17.74 1.26 -15.23
C ILE A 36 17.53 0.56 -13.88
N GLN A 37 16.41 -0.10 -13.71
CA GLN A 37 16.11 -0.84 -12.49
C GLN A 37 17.06 -2.02 -12.30
N GLU A 38 17.31 -2.80 -13.37
CA GLU A 38 18.24 -3.92 -13.27
C GLU A 38 19.67 -3.44 -13.00
N TYR A 39 20.09 -2.32 -13.59
CA TYR A 39 21.37 -1.69 -13.28
C TYR A 39 21.48 -1.29 -11.80
N ASN A 40 20.42 -0.66 -11.26
CA ASN A 40 20.38 -0.28 -9.85
C ASN A 40 20.41 -1.52 -8.93
N ASN A 41 19.67 -2.58 -9.29
CA ASN A 41 19.67 -3.85 -8.58
C ASN A 41 21.08 -4.47 -8.54
N VAL A 42 21.80 -4.47 -9.66
CA VAL A 42 23.17 -4.99 -9.72
C VAL A 42 24.09 -4.19 -8.80
N ASN A 43 23.98 -2.85 -8.82
CA ASN A 43 24.78 -2.00 -7.94
C ASN A 43 24.47 -2.23 -6.45
N GLU A 44 23.19 -2.34 -6.08
CA GLU A 44 22.79 -2.65 -4.70
C GLU A 44 23.34 -4.03 -4.26
N ARG A 45 23.21 -5.05 -5.12
CA ARG A 45 23.76 -6.40 -4.85
C ARG A 45 25.28 -6.38 -4.64
N MET A 46 26.00 -5.61 -5.45
CA MET A 46 27.44 -5.47 -5.30
C MET A 46 27.80 -4.75 -4.01
N ASN A 47 27.06 -3.70 -3.66
CA ASN A 47 27.25 -2.99 -2.40
C ASN A 47 26.93 -3.88 -1.18
N ASP A 48 25.85 -4.66 -1.21
CA ASP A 48 25.51 -5.60 -0.16
C ASP A 48 26.59 -6.70 -0.01
N TYR A 49 27.12 -7.20 -1.12
CA TYR A 49 28.24 -8.15 -1.13
C TYR A 49 29.53 -7.57 -0.51
N ILE A 50 29.86 -6.34 -0.88
CA ILE A 50 31.07 -5.65 -0.37
C ILE A 50 30.92 -5.30 1.11
N ASN A 51 29.75 -4.81 1.52
CA ASN A 51 29.52 -4.31 2.87
C ASN A 51 29.05 -5.39 3.86
N LYS A 52 28.84 -6.63 3.41
CA LYS A 52 28.23 -7.72 4.21
C LYS A 52 26.89 -7.37 4.83
N HIS A 53 26.18 -6.40 4.28
CA HIS A 53 24.82 -6.04 4.66
C HIS A 53 23.82 -6.67 3.71
N SER A 54 22.74 -7.18 4.27
CA SER A 54 21.62 -7.73 3.50
C SER A 54 20.48 -6.75 3.54
N THR A 55 20.20 -6.07 2.43
CA THR A 55 19.09 -5.11 2.31
C THR A 55 17.91 -5.76 1.62
N LEU A 56 16.69 -5.50 2.12
CA LEU A 56 15.42 -5.87 1.50
C LEU A 56 14.60 -4.61 1.23
N ASN A 57 14.24 -4.39 -0.03
CA ASN A 57 13.33 -3.33 -0.43
C ASN A 57 11.89 -3.84 -0.25
N LEU A 58 11.17 -3.31 0.71
CA LEU A 58 9.87 -3.78 1.14
C LEU A 58 8.79 -2.73 0.87
N GLY A 59 7.73 -3.11 0.15
CA GLY A 59 6.53 -2.31 0.01
C GLY A 59 5.50 -2.66 1.07
N ILE A 60 4.86 -1.67 1.69
CA ILE A 60 3.82 -1.93 2.68
C ILE A 60 2.74 -0.84 2.67
N PRO A 61 1.44 -1.20 2.61
CA PRO A 61 0.38 -0.22 2.76
C PRO A 61 0.42 0.42 4.16
N PRO A 62 0.26 1.75 4.27
CA PRO A 62 0.45 2.48 5.53
C PRO A 62 -0.33 1.92 6.72
N MET A 63 -1.64 1.65 6.55
CA MET A 63 -2.44 1.06 7.63
C MET A 63 -1.94 -0.33 8.04
N LEU A 64 -1.55 -1.16 7.06
CA LEU A 64 -1.05 -2.51 7.32
C LEU A 64 0.29 -2.47 8.05
N GLY A 65 1.17 -1.56 7.63
CA GLY A 65 2.47 -1.33 8.24
C GLY A 65 2.38 -0.98 9.73
N THR A 66 1.34 -0.28 10.13
CA THR A 66 1.19 0.21 11.51
C THR A 66 1.04 -0.92 12.54
N PHE A 67 0.37 -2.02 12.21
CA PHE A 67 0.13 -3.11 13.18
C PHE A 67 0.82 -4.42 12.82
N LEU A 68 1.00 -4.71 11.53
CA LEU A 68 1.54 -5.98 11.07
C LEU A 68 3.07 -6.00 11.07
N PHE A 69 3.71 -4.93 10.58
CA PHE A 69 5.16 -4.92 10.38
C PHE A 69 5.98 -4.91 11.68
N PRO A 70 5.65 -4.15 12.74
CA PRO A 70 6.46 -4.11 13.94
C PRO A 70 6.71 -5.47 14.60
N PRO A 71 5.72 -6.35 14.82
CA PRO A 71 5.98 -7.69 15.37
C PRO A 71 6.85 -8.55 14.44
N ILE A 72 6.62 -8.50 13.12
CA ILE A 72 7.43 -9.22 12.13
C ILE A 72 8.88 -8.72 12.17
N PHE A 73 9.07 -7.40 12.15
CA PHE A 73 10.39 -6.80 12.21
C PHE A 73 11.16 -7.21 13.45
N ASN A 74 10.54 -7.15 14.62
CA ASN A 74 11.22 -7.46 15.88
C ASN A 74 11.75 -8.90 15.93
N VAL A 75 10.95 -9.87 15.48
CA VAL A 75 11.39 -11.27 15.46
C VAL A 75 12.47 -11.48 14.41
N PHE A 76 12.21 -11.02 13.18
CA PHE A 76 13.14 -11.21 12.07
C PHE A 76 14.51 -10.54 12.30
N ALA A 77 14.53 -9.32 12.82
CA ALA A 77 15.75 -8.56 13.07
C ALA A 77 16.64 -9.24 14.14
N ASN A 78 16.04 -9.83 15.18
CA ASN A 78 16.76 -10.57 16.20
C ASN A 78 17.44 -11.84 15.65
N GLU A 79 16.78 -12.52 14.72
CA GLU A 79 17.32 -13.73 14.08
C GLU A 79 18.33 -13.43 12.96
N ASN A 80 18.33 -12.19 12.44
CA ASN A 80 19.12 -11.79 11.29
C ASN A 80 19.90 -10.49 11.54
N PRO A 81 20.90 -10.51 12.43
CA PRO A 81 21.71 -9.34 12.74
C PRO A 81 22.40 -8.81 11.48
N GLY A 82 22.35 -7.51 11.25
CA GLY A 82 22.92 -6.85 10.07
C GLY A 82 22.01 -6.80 8.84
N PHE A 83 20.80 -7.35 8.94
CA PHE A 83 19.79 -7.20 7.90
C PHE A 83 19.17 -5.80 7.95
N GLN A 84 18.93 -5.21 6.80
CA GLN A 84 18.35 -3.87 6.68
C GLN A 84 17.07 -3.91 5.84
N PHE A 85 16.05 -3.15 6.26
CA PHE A 85 14.85 -2.93 5.48
C PHE A 85 14.85 -1.51 4.92
N LYS A 86 14.58 -1.38 3.63
CA LYS A 86 14.20 -0.12 2.99
C LYS A 86 12.70 -0.20 2.72
N ILE A 87 11.91 0.55 3.47
CA ILE A 87 10.45 0.49 3.40
C ILE A 87 9.94 1.58 2.47
N LYS A 88 9.04 1.20 1.56
CA LYS A 88 8.24 2.11 0.73
C LYS A 88 6.76 1.96 1.08
N GLU A 89 6.13 3.07 1.41
CA GLU A 89 4.73 3.12 1.79
C GLU A 89 3.86 3.47 0.57
N TYR A 90 3.35 2.45 -0.10
CA TYR A 90 2.47 2.57 -1.24
C TYR A 90 1.12 1.90 -0.96
N GLY A 91 0.07 2.29 -1.66
CA GLY A 91 -1.19 1.55 -1.70
C GLY A 91 -1.01 0.16 -2.32
N SER A 92 -1.96 -0.76 -2.08
CA SER A 92 -1.85 -2.16 -2.54
C SER A 92 -1.60 -2.29 -4.03
N PHE A 93 -2.22 -1.46 -4.86
CA PHE A 93 -2.02 -1.50 -6.32
C PHE A 93 -0.64 -0.98 -6.74
N ALA A 94 -0.20 0.13 -6.14
CA ALA A 94 1.12 0.69 -6.42
C ALA A 94 2.25 -0.24 -5.94
N ASN A 95 2.05 -0.94 -4.81
CA ASN A 95 2.97 -1.97 -4.32
C ASN A 95 3.14 -3.12 -5.31
N LYS A 96 2.03 -3.68 -5.83
CA LYS A 96 2.08 -4.75 -6.85
C LYS A 96 2.83 -4.30 -8.09
N LYS A 97 2.54 -3.09 -8.57
CA LYS A 97 3.24 -2.50 -9.71
C LYS A 97 4.75 -2.34 -9.42
N ALA A 98 5.11 -1.82 -8.25
CA ALA A 98 6.51 -1.63 -7.87
C ALA A 98 7.30 -2.96 -7.77
N VAL A 99 6.64 -4.07 -7.39
CA VAL A 99 7.24 -5.42 -7.46
C VAL A 99 7.45 -5.86 -8.89
N LEU A 100 6.46 -5.68 -9.78
CA LEU A 100 6.57 -6.02 -11.20
C LEU A 100 7.69 -5.24 -11.88
N ASP A 101 7.77 -3.96 -11.59
CA ASP A 101 8.78 -3.05 -12.11
C ASP A 101 10.18 -3.30 -11.48
N GLY A 102 10.31 -4.15 -10.44
CA GLY A 102 11.56 -4.45 -9.74
C GLY A 102 12.06 -3.31 -8.84
N GLU A 103 11.20 -2.35 -8.50
CA GLU A 103 11.51 -1.25 -7.59
C GLU A 103 11.59 -1.69 -6.14
N ILE A 104 10.82 -2.73 -5.78
CA ILE A 104 10.83 -3.39 -4.48
C ILE A 104 10.89 -4.91 -4.68
N ASP A 105 11.45 -5.61 -3.71
CA ASP A 105 11.65 -7.06 -3.76
C ASP A 105 10.41 -7.85 -3.36
N ILE A 106 9.72 -7.38 -2.33
CA ILE A 106 8.50 -7.96 -1.75
C ILE A 106 7.54 -6.83 -1.38
N ALA A 107 6.25 -7.09 -1.50
CA ALA A 107 5.24 -6.20 -0.95
C ALA A 107 4.26 -6.95 -0.06
N PHE A 108 3.86 -6.32 1.02
CA PHE A 108 2.60 -6.59 1.68
C PHE A 108 1.45 -5.98 0.87
N THR A 109 0.33 -6.66 0.82
CA THR A 109 -0.86 -6.18 0.13
C THR A 109 -2.12 -6.72 0.80
N VAL A 110 -3.25 -6.17 0.49
CA VAL A 110 -4.56 -6.70 0.87
C VAL A 110 -5.42 -6.88 -0.37
N THR A 111 -6.31 -7.87 -0.31
CA THR A 111 -7.27 -8.13 -1.38
C THR A 111 -8.60 -8.59 -0.82
N ASN A 112 -9.68 -8.34 -1.54
CA ASN A 112 -11.02 -8.89 -1.31
C ASN A 112 -11.42 -9.94 -2.34
N GLU A 113 -10.52 -10.28 -3.25
CA GLU A 113 -10.73 -11.22 -4.35
C GLU A 113 -9.61 -12.24 -4.39
N CYS A 114 -9.84 -13.36 -5.05
CA CYS A 114 -8.79 -14.33 -5.31
C CYS A 114 -7.76 -13.71 -6.27
N GLU A 115 -6.57 -13.43 -5.77
CA GLU A 115 -5.48 -12.90 -6.59
C GLU A 115 -4.90 -14.03 -7.44
N VAL A 116 -5.18 -13.96 -8.73
CA VAL A 116 -4.57 -14.83 -9.72
C VAL A 116 -3.86 -13.92 -10.72
N GLY A 117 -2.54 -13.87 -10.64
CA GLY A 117 -1.71 -13.13 -11.60
C GLY A 117 -0.63 -14.04 -12.15
N ASP A 118 -0.35 -13.96 -13.44
CA ASP A 118 0.66 -14.80 -14.09
C ASP A 118 2.10 -14.39 -13.72
N GLU A 119 2.31 -13.15 -13.28
CA GLU A 119 3.64 -12.56 -13.05
C GLU A 119 4.04 -12.42 -11.58
N LEU A 120 3.08 -12.51 -10.63
CA LEU A 120 3.34 -12.42 -9.19
C LEU A 120 2.98 -13.72 -8.50
N GLU A 121 3.81 -14.10 -7.53
CA GLU A 121 3.49 -15.11 -6.51
C GLU A 121 2.89 -14.44 -5.30
N TYR A 122 1.89 -15.10 -4.69
CA TYR A 122 1.19 -14.61 -3.50
C TYR A 122 1.24 -15.64 -2.38
N ILE A 123 1.45 -15.18 -1.17
CA ILE A 123 1.36 -15.98 0.05
C ILE A 123 0.38 -15.30 1.00
N LYS A 124 -0.71 -15.99 1.35
CA LYS A 124 -1.64 -15.52 2.36
C LYS A 124 -1.01 -15.66 3.74
N ILE A 125 -0.99 -14.55 4.49
CA ILE A 125 -0.39 -14.47 5.82
C ILE A 125 -1.41 -14.12 6.90
N GLY A 126 -2.66 -13.89 6.55
CA GLY A 126 -3.72 -13.62 7.51
C GLY A 126 -4.93 -12.97 6.87
N GLU A 127 -5.78 -12.46 7.75
CA GLU A 127 -7.03 -11.79 7.38
C GLU A 127 -7.23 -10.53 8.22
N THR A 128 -7.90 -9.56 7.64
CA THR A 128 -8.35 -8.35 8.32
C THR A 128 -9.75 -7.98 7.84
N SER A 129 -10.31 -6.92 8.40
CA SER A 129 -11.55 -6.33 7.91
C SER A 129 -11.51 -4.82 8.06
N LEU A 130 -12.16 -4.12 7.13
CA LEU A 130 -12.43 -2.71 7.28
C LEU A 130 -13.67 -2.53 8.16
N ILE A 131 -13.56 -1.65 9.14
CA ILE A 131 -14.69 -1.20 9.97
C ILE A 131 -14.79 0.31 9.89
N PHE A 132 -15.97 0.84 10.10
CA PHE A 132 -16.17 2.28 10.16
C PHE A 132 -15.78 2.78 11.54
N ALA A 133 -14.92 3.79 11.58
CA ALA A 133 -14.39 4.36 12.81
C ALA A 133 -14.82 5.81 12.97
N VAL A 134 -15.24 6.17 14.16
CA VAL A 134 -15.64 7.52 14.55
C VAL A 134 -15.13 7.87 15.94
N ASN A 135 -15.13 9.14 16.29
CA ASN A 135 -14.91 9.55 17.69
C ASN A 135 -16.01 8.98 18.60
N LYS A 136 -15.69 8.61 19.82
CA LYS A 136 -16.65 8.09 20.81
C LYS A 136 -17.82 9.05 21.11
N ASN A 137 -17.64 10.35 20.90
CA ASN A 137 -18.66 11.38 21.08
C ASN A 137 -19.52 11.59 19.80
N ASN A 138 -19.18 10.92 18.69
CA ASN A 138 -19.96 11.00 17.46
C ASN A 138 -21.34 10.35 17.66
N PRO A 139 -22.43 10.94 17.17
CA PRO A 139 -23.79 10.34 17.28
C PRO A 139 -23.89 8.90 16.78
N LEU A 140 -23.07 8.52 15.79
CA LEU A 140 -23.03 7.17 15.24
C LEU A 140 -22.36 6.15 16.17
N ALA A 141 -21.60 6.58 17.18
CA ALA A 141 -20.84 5.68 18.06
C ALA A 141 -21.72 4.70 18.85
N SER A 142 -23.00 5.01 19.03
CA SER A 142 -23.98 4.12 19.70
C SER A 142 -24.48 2.99 18.80
N LYS A 143 -24.26 3.05 17.49
CA LYS A 143 -24.67 2.01 16.54
C LYS A 143 -23.70 0.83 16.57
N LYS A 144 -24.25 -0.38 16.51
CA LYS A 144 -23.45 -1.62 16.36
C LYS A 144 -23.13 -1.94 14.90
N VAL A 145 -24.04 -1.59 14.01
CA VAL A 145 -23.94 -1.82 12.56
C VAL A 145 -24.39 -0.55 11.84
N ILE A 146 -23.75 -0.23 10.74
CA ILE A 146 -24.10 0.90 9.87
C ILE A 146 -24.14 0.47 8.41
N SER A 147 -24.91 1.24 7.63
CA SER A 147 -25.00 1.17 6.17
C SER A 147 -24.44 2.42 5.50
N ALA A 148 -24.28 2.39 4.19
CA ALA A 148 -23.91 3.58 3.42
C ALA A 148 -24.94 4.71 3.58
N ASN A 149 -26.23 4.37 3.71
CA ASN A 149 -27.29 5.36 3.96
C ASN A 149 -27.14 6.09 5.30
N ASP A 150 -26.70 5.38 6.35
CA ASP A 150 -26.49 5.98 7.68
C ASP A 150 -25.39 7.05 7.66
N ILE A 151 -24.42 6.89 6.78
CA ILE A 151 -23.22 7.75 6.73
C ILE A 151 -23.12 8.61 5.46
N LYS A 152 -24.17 8.66 4.64
CA LYS A 152 -24.16 9.41 3.38
C LYS A 152 -23.82 10.90 3.51
N ASN A 153 -24.18 11.50 4.64
CA ASN A 153 -23.90 12.91 4.94
C ASN A 153 -22.69 13.09 5.87
N THR A 154 -22.10 12.00 6.37
CA THR A 154 -20.94 12.06 7.26
C THR A 154 -19.71 12.43 6.45
N PRO A 155 -18.93 13.45 6.87
CA PRO A 155 -17.65 13.73 6.24
C PRO A 155 -16.71 12.54 6.39
N LEU A 156 -16.24 11.98 5.28
CA LEU A 156 -15.37 10.81 5.27
C LEU A 156 -13.92 11.20 5.06
N ILE A 157 -13.04 10.57 5.82
CA ILE A 157 -11.61 10.61 5.61
C ILE A 157 -11.19 9.25 5.04
N LEU A 158 -10.62 9.24 3.86
CA LEU A 158 -10.23 8.01 3.17
C LEU A 158 -8.71 7.99 2.91
N MET A 159 -8.18 6.80 2.69
CA MET A 159 -6.86 6.66 2.06
C MET A 159 -6.94 7.19 0.62
N LYS A 160 -5.77 7.41 -0.01
CA LYS A 160 -5.72 7.86 -1.40
C LYS A 160 -6.29 6.85 -2.39
N GLU A 161 -6.56 7.30 -3.59
CA GLU A 161 -7.22 6.56 -4.69
C GLU A 161 -6.48 5.30 -5.14
N ASP A 162 -5.15 5.24 -4.91
CA ASP A 162 -4.30 4.07 -5.17
C ASP A 162 -4.42 2.96 -4.12
N SER A 163 -5.22 3.17 -3.07
CA SER A 163 -5.50 2.19 -2.03
C SER A 163 -6.73 1.32 -2.35
N LEU A 164 -6.66 0.04 -2.00
CA LEU A 164 -7.83 -0.85 -2.09
C LEU A 164 -9.00 -0.35 -1.21
N GLN A 165 -8.71 0.24 -0.04
CA GLN A 165 -9.72 0.84 0.82
C GLN A 165 -10.57 1.87 0.08
N TYR A 166 -9.95 2.82 -0.60
CA TYR A 166 -10.67 3.84 -1.36
C TYR A 166 -11.59 3.22 -2.41
N GLN A 167 -11.09 2.25 -3.16
CA GLN A 167 -11.87 1.59 -4.22
C GLN A 167 -13.05 0.82 -3.66
N ILE A 168 -12.86 0.05 -2.58
CA ILE A 168 -13.94 -0.68 -1.92
C ILE A 168 -15.04 0.28 -1.46
N ILE A 169 -14.66 1.34 -0.73
CA ILE A 169 -15.63 2.26 -0.15
C ILE A 169 -16.38 3.04 -1.23
N THR A 170 -15.70 3.58 -2.22
CA THR A 170 -16.34 4.31 -3.31
C THR A 170 -17.26 3.41 -4.13
N SER A 171 -16.90 2.14 -4.35
CA SER A 171 -17.75 1.16 -5.02
C SER A 171 -19.01 0.85 -4.22
N LEU A 172 -18.92 0.64 -2.90
CA LEU A 172 -20.07 0.42 -2.02
C LEU A 172 -21.10 1.56 -2.08
N PHE A 173 -20.62 2.79 -2.05
CA PHE A 173 -21.50 3.95 -2.17
C PHE A 173 -22.14 4.03 -3.55
N LYS A 174 -21.38 3.75 -4.60
CA LYS A 174 -21.85 3.74 -5.98
C LYS A 174 -22.93 2.67 -6.22
N GLU A 175 -22.77 1.46 -5.65
CA GLU A 175 -23.76 0.38 -5.73
C GLU A 175 -25.13 0.80 -5.18
N GLN A 176 -25.15 1.70 -4.19
CA GLN A 176 -26.38 2.24 -3.59
C GLN A 176 -26.82 3.58 -4.22
N ASN A 177 -26.20 4.03 -5.32
CA ASN A 177 -26.42 5.33 -5.94
C ASN A 177 -26.24 6.52 -4.97
N ILE A 178 -25.29 6.40 -4.04
CA ILE A 178 -24.94 7.45 -3.08
C ILE A 178 -23.56 8.01 -3.47
N THR A 179 -23.43 9.34 -3.44
CA THR A 179 -22.13 9.99 -3.55
C THR A 179 -21.57 10.19 -2.14
N PRO A 180 -20.37 9.61 -1.81
CA PRO A 180 -19.77 9.81 -0.51
C PRO A 180 -19.32 11.27 -0.31
N ASN A 181 -19.52 11.80 0.90
CA ASN A 181 -19.03 13.12 1.28
C ASN A 181 -17.55 13.00 1.71
N ILE A 182 -16.62 13.01 0.76
CA ILE A 182 -15.18 12.88 1.04
C ILE A 182 -14.63 14.24 1.48
N LEU A 183 -14.28 14.35 2.76
CA LEU A 183 -13.67 15.55 3.35
C LEU A 183 -12.17 15.63 3.02
N LEU A 184 -11.46 14.51 3.09
CA LEU A 184 -10.02 14.45 2.94
C LEU A 184 -9.57 13.07 2.43
N THR A 185 -8.53 13.05 1.61
CA THR A 185 -7.78 11.82 1.31
C THR A 185 -6.32 11.97 1.75
N SER A 186 -5.75 10.93 2.38
CA SER A 186 -4.37 10.95 2.85
C SER A 186 -3.72 9.56 2.76
N ASN A 187 -2.41 9.51 2.49
CA ASN A 187 -1.62 8.28 2.66
C ASN A 187 -1.12 8.10 4.10
N GLN A 188 -1.20 9.14 4.91
CA GLN A 188 -0.70 9.09 6.29
C GLN A 188 -1.80 8.67 7.25
N PHE A 189 -1.79 7.40 7.64
CA PHE A 189 -2.76 6.86 8.59
C PHE A 189 -2.77 7.62 9.93
N TYR A 190 -1.61 8.11 10.38
CA TYR A 190 -1.52 8.90 11.61
C TYR A 190 -2.41 10.15 11.57
N ILE A 191 -2.44 10.88 10.45
CA ILE A 191 -3.32 12.05 10.29
C ILE A 191 -4.79 11.65 10.39
N ILE A 192 -5.17 10.53 9.73
CA ILE A 192 -6.55 10.02 9.79
C ILE A 192 -6.94 9.71 11.25
N LYS A 193 -6.04 9.05 11.97
CA LYS A 193 -6.25 8.67 13.36
C LYS A 193 -6.41 9.88 14.29
N GLU A 194 -5.54 10.88 14.16
CA GLU A 194 -5.62 12.11 14.97
C GLU A 194 -6.92 12.90 14.71
N LEU A 195 -7.34 12.98 13.46
CA LEU A 195 -8.60 13.62 13.11
C LEU A 195 -9.82 12.87 13.68
N LEU A 196 -9.79 11.53 13.72
CA LEU A 196 -10.84 10.73 14.37
C LEU A 196 -10.84 10.90 15.87
N GLN A 197 -9.68 11.08 16.51
CA GLN A 197 -9.59 11.29 17.95
C GLN A 197 -10.06 12.68 18.39
N SER A 198 -10.04 13.66 17.49
CA SER A 198 -10.53 15.01 17.77
C SER A 198 -12.05 15.01 17.92
N SER A 199 -12.55 15.52 19.06
CA SER A 199 -13.98 15.57 19.35
C SER A 199 -14.77 16.59 18.50
N ASP A 200 -14.07 17.52 17.85
CA ASP A 200 -14.70 18.64 17.14
C ASP A 200 -15.12 18.28 15.71
N ASN A 201 -14.65 17.12 15.22
CA ASN A 201 -14.93 16.68 13.86
C ASN A 201 -15.94 15.52 13.86
N ASN A 202 -17.15 15.75 13.36
CA ASN A 202 -18.15 14.70 13.12
C ASN A 202 -17.78 13.85 11.88
N CYS A 203 -16.49 13.59 11.67
CA CYS A 203 -16.02 12.79 10.56
C CYS A 203 -15.94 11.30 10.92
N GLY A 204 -15.84 10.46 9.89
CA GLY A 204 -15.61 9.03 10.01
C GLY A 204 -14.61 8.54 8.98
N ALA A 205 -14.01 7.40 9.26
CA ALA A 205 -13.09 6.74 8.33
C ALA A 205 -13.28 5.22 8.35
N PHE A 206 -12.92 4.56 7.27
CA PHE A 206 -12.81 3.10 7.26
C PHE A 206 -11.37 2.71 7.56
N ILE A 207 -11.16 1.93 8.60
CA ILE A 207 -9.83 1.49 9.01
C ILE A 207 -9.82 0.00 9.32
N PHE A 208 -8.66 -0.63 9.37
CA PHE A 208 -8.55 -2.01 9.80
C PHE A 208 -8.91 -2.15 11.29
N LYS A 209 -9.69 -3.18 11.62
CA LYS A 209 -10.15 -3.43 13.00
C LYS A 209 -9.02 -3.47 14.04
N GLN A 210 -7.83 -3.96 13.64
CA GLN A 210 -6.65 -4.06 14.50
C GLN A 210 -6.04 -2.70 14.89
N LEU A 211 -6.47 -1.63 14.22
CA LEU A 211 -5.96 -0.27 14.46
C LEU A 211 -6.71 0.46 15.57
N ILE A 212 -7.84 -0.08 16.02
CA ILE A 212 -8.57 0.43 17.19
C ILE A 212 -7.99 -0.23 18.43
N LYS A 213 -7.55 0.59 19.35
CA LYS A 213 -6.95 0.15 20.61
C LYS A 213 -7.83 0.57 21.78
N ASP A 214 -7.82 -0.25 22.83
CA ASP A 214 -8.48 0.08 24.08
C ASP A 214 -7.94 1.38 24.68
N GLY A 215 -8.84 2.21 25.23
CA GLY A 215 -8.49 3.49 25.84
C GLY A 215 -8.39 4.68 24.86
N GLU A 216 -8.52 4.46 23.56
CA GLU A 216 -8.58 5.53 22.58
C GLU A 216 -10.00 6.14 22.50
N ASN A 217 -10.08 7.37 21.97
CA ASN A 217 -11.35 8.05 21.76
C ASN A 217 -12.03 7.64 20.43
N ILE A 218 -11.71 6.46 19.89
CA ILE A 218 -12.21 5.95 18.62
C ILE A 218 -13.06 4.70 18.88
N ILE A 219 -14.24 4.67 18.28
CA ILE A 219 -15.16 3.53 18.28
C ILE A 219 -15.23 2.95 16.87
N GLY A 220 -15.06 1.64 16.77
CA GLY A 220 -15.27 0.90 15.53
C GLY A 220 -16.70 0.37 15.45
N ILE A 221 -17.34 0.61 14.32
CA ILE A 221 -18.70 0.18 14.03
C ILE A 221 -18.65 -0.77 12.83
N GLN A 222 -19.30 -1.92 12.93
CA GLN A 222 -19.35 -2.87 11.84
C GLN A 222 -20.19 -2.32 10.68
N PHE A 223 -19.70 -2.49 9.46
CA PHE A 223 -20.50 -2.18 8.28
C PHE A 223 -21.46 -3.34 7.99
N GLU A 224 -22.67 -3.06 7.49
CA GLU A 224 -23.72 -4.07 7.23
C GLU A 224 -23.24 -5.23 6.34
N LYS A 225 -22.43 -4.93 5.33
CA LYS A 225 -21.68 -5.91 4.55
C LYS A 225 -20.29 -6.05 5.15
N GLU A 226 -19.96 -7.20 5.69
CA GLU A 226 -18.63 -7.42 6.24
C GLU A 226 -17.56 -7.25 5.17
N LEU A 227 -16.61 -6.34 5.42
CA LEU A 227 -15.54 -5.98 4.49
C LEU A 227 -14.26 -6.75 4.82
N LYS A 228 -14.31 -8.07 4.64
CA LYS A 228 -13.16 -8.95 4.85
C LYS A 228 -12.12 -8.78 3.76
N LEU A 229 -10.86 -8.86 4.16
CA LEU A 229 -9.71 -8.76 3.28
C LEU A 229 -8.69 -9.83 3.66
N ASP A 230 -8.14 -10.48 2.67
CA ASP A 230 -6.95 -11.31 2.83
C ASP A 230 -5.72 -10.41 2.89
N VAL A 231 -4.82 -10.74 3.80
CA VAL A 231 -3.50 -10.10 3.91
C VAL A 231 -2.49 -11.03 3.25
N LEU A 232 -1.79 -10.50 2.26
CA LEU A 232 -0.87 -11.26 1.43
C LEU A 232 0.51 -10.61 1.44
N ILE A 233 1.55 -11.40 1.20
CA ILE A 233 2.78 -10.90 0.60
C ILE A 233 2.80 -11.29 -0.88
N CYS A 234 3.39 -10.43 -1.71
CA CYS A 234 3.62 -10.75 -3.12
C CYS A 234 5.05 -10.43 -3.54
N TYR A 235 5.56 -11.20 -4.49
CA TYR A 235 6.88 -11.05 -5.10
C TYR A 235 6.84 -11.54 -6.53
N LYS A 236 7.83 -11.17 -7.33
CA LYS A 236 7.85 -11.52 -8.76
C LYS A 236 8.07 -13.01 -8.95
N LYS A 237 7.17 -13.65 -9.72
CA LYS A 237 7.28 -15.05 -10.12
C LYS A 237 8.49 -15.24 -11.01
N ASP A 238 9.12 -16.41 -10.94
CA ASP A 238 10.27 -16.80 -11.77
C ASP A 238 11.49 -15.86 -11.72
N ALA A 239 11.48 -14.85 -10.84
CA ALA A 239 12.64 -14.02 -10.62
C ALA A 239 13.74 -14.84 -9.90
N LYS A 240 15.01 -14.60 -10.25
CA LYS A 240 16.12 -15.03 -9.41
C LYS A 240 16.10 -14.21 -8.12
N LEU A 241 15.24 -14.64 -7.17
CA LEU A 241 15.12 -13.97 -5.88
C LEU A 241 16.48 -13.91 -5.18
N LEU A 242 16.79 -12.76 -4.62
CA LEU A 242 17.94 -12.56 -3.76
C LEU A 242 17.89 -13.49 -2.55
N SER A 243 19.06 -13.83 -2.00
CA SER A 243 19.14 -14.63 -0.76
C SER A 243 18.40 -13.95 0.41
N THR A 244 18.41 -12.63 0.46
CA THR A 244 17.67 -11.78 1.41
C THR A 244 16.17 -11.98 1.28
N THR A 245 15.65 -11.87 0.05
CA THR A 245 14.22 -12.05 -0.27
C THR A 245 13.76 -13.47 0.09
N LYS A 246 14.52 -14.49 -0.30
CA LYS A 246 14.21 -15.90 0.05
C LYS A 246 14.17 -16.11 1.57
N ARG A 247 15.16 -15.61 2.29
CA ARG A 247 15.22 -15.73 3.75
C ARG A 247 14.02 -15.08 4.43
N PHE A 248 13.59 -13.91 3.96
CA PHE A 248 12.41 -13.25 4.50
C PHE A 248 11.11 -14.02 4.16
N ILE A 249 10.97 -14.55 2.95
CA ILE A 249 9.83 -15.39 2.56
C ILE A 249 9.76 -16.66 3.43
N GLU A 250 10.88 -17.34 3.64
CA GLU A 250 10.98 -18.54 4.50
C GLU A 250 10.60 -18.22 5.95
N PHE A 251 11.09 -17.09 6.46
CA PHE A 251 10.71 -16.61 7.78
C PHE A 251 9.20 -16.39 7.90
N ILE A 252 8.60 -15.71 6.95
CA ILE A 252 7.14 -15.46 6.92
C ILE A 252 6.36 -16.79 6.91
N LYS A 253 6.75 -17.74 6.05
CA LYS A 253 6.09 -19.06 5.96
C LYS A 253 6.15 -19.89 7.24
N ASN A 254 7.21 -19.69 8.04
CA ASN A 254 7.44 -20.50 9.23
C ASN A 254 6.90 -19.87 10.52
N ASN A 255 6.60 -18.56 10.52
CA ASN A 255 6.26 -17.81 11.73
C ASN A 255 4.88 -17.13 11.69
N ILE A 256 4.22 -17.15 10.56
CA ILE A 256 2.89 -16.57 10.36
C ILE A 256 1.97 -17.58 9.70
#